data_3d3a042572053672241ac1a5cade4fe8
#
_entry.id   3d3a042572053672241ac1a5cade4fe8
#
_cell.length_a   1.000
_cell.length_b   1.000
_cell.length_c   1.000
_cell.angle_alpha   90.00
_cell.angle_beta   90.00
_cell.angle_gamma   90.00
#
_symmetry.space_group_name_H-M   'P 1'
#
loop_
_entity.id
_entity.type
_entity.pdbx_description
1 polymer ?
#
loop_
_entity_poly.entity_id
_entity_poly.type
_entity_poly.pdbx_seq_one_letter_code
_entity_poly.pdbx_strand_id
1 'polypeptide(L)'
;MSAIPSDPPRSFQEIILRLQAYWAAQGCAILQPYDMEVGAGTFHPATTLRSLGNKPWAAAYVQPSRRPTDGRYGENPNRLQHYYQYQVIIKPSPPEMQALYLGSLAAIGIDLALHDIRFVEDDWESPTLGAWGLGWEVWCDGMEVSQFTYFQQVGGHDCKPVSGELTYGLERLAMYVLGVDHVMDMPFNDPQSPIALRYGDIFRQTEQEYSRWNFDQADTAMLLTHFEDAEAECDRILTAPLQDAAGREIIMAHPAYDQCIKASHLFNLLDAR
;
A
#
# COMPACT_ATOMS: atom_id res chain seq x y z
N MET A 1 3.03 -6.79 -25.33
CA MET A 1 2.15 -6.86 -24.12
C MET A 1 0.93 -7.68 -24.49
N SER A 2 0.57 -8.71 -23.72
CA SER A 2 -0.68 -9.43 -23.93
C SER A 2 -1.86 -8.50 -23.62
N ALA A 3 -2.91 -8.53 -24.45
CA ALA A 3 -4.12 -7.77 -24.17
C ALA A 3 -4.70 -8.22 -22.81
N ILE A 4 -5.26 -7.29 -22.05
CA ILE A 4 -6.02 -7.64 -20.83
C ILE A 4 -7.20 -8.51 -21.27
N PRO A 5 -7.43 -9.69 -20.65
CA PRO A 5 -8.54 -10.56 -21.01
C PRO A 5 -9.88 -9.84 -20.87
N SER A 6 -10.80 -10.09 -21.79
CA SER A 6 -12.16 -9.53 -21.75
C SER A 6 -13.08 -10.22 -20.73
N ASP A 7 -12.73 -11.45 -20.36
CA ASP A 7 -13.52 -12.22 -19.39
C ASP A 7 -13.30 -11.70 -17.97
N PRO A 8 -14.28 -11.78 -17.06
CA PRO A 8 -14.11 -11.39 -15.68
C PRO A 8 -12.93 -12.14 -15.01
N PRO A 9 -12.17 -11.52 -14.11
CA PRO A 9 -11.13 -12.22 -13.36
C PRO A 9 -11.77 -13.27 -12.45
N ARG A 10 -11.04 -14.36 -12.20
CA ARG A 10 -11.55 -15.50 -11.42
C ARG A 10 -10.79 -15.71 -10.10
N SER A 11 -9.78 -14.88 -9.82
CA SER A 11 -8.93 -15.03 -8.63
C SER A 11 -8.30 -13.72 -8.20
N PHE A 12 -7.89 -13.66 -6.94
CA PHE A 12 -7.11 -12.56 -6.37
C PHE A 12 -5.82 -12.28 -7.16
N GLN A 13 -5.10 -13.34 -7.48
CA GLN A 13 -3.88 -13.26 -8.30
C GLN A 13 -4.14 -12.64 -9.67
N GLU A 14 -5.24 -13.00 -10.32
CA GLU A 14 -5.57 -12.48 -11.65
C GLU A 14 -5.88 -10.98 -11.62
N ILE A 15 -6.55 -10.50 -10.58
CA ILE A 15 -6.81 -9.07 -10.36
C ILE A 15 -5.49 -8.29 -10.27
N ILE A 16 -4.53 -8.79 -9.49
CA ILE A 16 -3.20 -8.18 -9.37
C ILE A 16 -2.50 -8.13 -10.74
N LEU A 17 -2.48 -9.24 -11.47
CA LEU A 17 -1.84 -9.31 -12.78
C LEU A 17 -2.47 -8.34 -13.80
N ARG A 18 -3.80 -8.16 -13.76
CA ARG A 18 -4.50 -7.20 -14.61
C ARG A 18 -4.17 -5.75 -14.26
N LEU A 19 -4.12 -5.40 -12.97
CA LEU A 19 -3.68 -4.07 -12.54
C LEU A 19 -2.23 -3.79 -12.96
N GLN A 20 -1.33 -4.76 -12.80
CA GLN A 20 0.05 -4.64 -13.26
C GLN A 20 0.13 -4.42 -14.77
N ALA A 21 -0.61 -5.20 -15.56
CA ALA A 21 -0.65 -5.05 -17.02
C ALA A 21 -1.23 -3.70 -17.44
N TYR A 22 -2.30 -3.25 -16.80
CA TYR A 22 -2.93 -1.97 -17.06
C TYR A 22 -1.97 -0.81 -16.81
N TRP A 23 -1.39 -0.73 -15.60
CA TRP A 23 -0.52 0.38 -15.22
C TRP A 23 0.83 0.36 -15.95
N ALA A 24 1.35 -0.82 -16.30
CA ALA A 24 2.49 -0.93 -17.19
C ALA A 24 2.20 -0.34 -18.59
N ALA A 25 0.98 -0.55 -19.12
CA ALA A 25 0.54 0.04 -20.38
C ALA A 25 0.39 1.57 -20.30
N GLN A 26 0.11 2.12 -19.12
CA GLN A 26 0.09 3.56 -18.86
C GLN A 26 1.49 4.15 -18.59
N GLY A 27 2.55 3.37 -18.73
CA GLY A 27 3.93 3.83 -18.58
C GLY A 27 4.51 3.75 -17.18
N CYS A 28 3.80 3.15 -16.22
CA CYS A 28 4.34 2.90 -14.89
C CYS A 28 5.39 1.78 -14.90
N ALA A 29 6.51 1.99 -14.20
CA ALA A 29 7.42 0.92 -13.84
C ALA A 29 6.74 0.02 -12.79
N ILE A 30 6.65 -1.28 -13.06
CA ILE A 30 6.12 -2.24 -12.10
C ILE A 30 7.25 -2.66 -11.17
N LEU A 31 7.19 -2.18 -9.93
CA LEU A 31 8.21 -2.44 -8.92
C LEU A 31 7.84 -3.64 -8.05
N GLN A 32 8.84 -4.17 -7.35
CA GLN A 32 8.63 -5.13 -6.28
C GLN A 32 8.21 -4.40 -4.98
N PRO A 33 7.57 -5.10 -4.03
CA PRO A 33 7.23 -4.49 -2.74
C PRO A 33 8.48 -4.03 -2.00
N TYR A 34 8.30 -3.03 -1.12
CA TYR A 34 9.32 -2.66 -0.15
C TYR A 34 9.48 -3.81 0.86
N ASP A 35 10.72 -4.18 1.15
CA ASP A 35 11.06 -5.33 1.99
C ASP A 35 11.08 -5.02 3.51
N MET A 36 10.33 -4.00 3.90
CA MET A 36 10.14 -3.59 5.29
C MET A 36 8.66 -3.69 5.67
N GLU A 37 8.39 -3.91 6.97
CA GLU A 37 7.04 -3.86 7.49
C GLU A 37 6.52 -2.42 7.48
N VAL A 38 5.46 -2.18 6.72
CA VAL A 38 4.82 -0.86 6.58
C VAL A 38 3.33 -0.94 6.84
N GLY A 39 2.73 0.13 7.33
CA GLY A 39 1.29 0.24 7.54
C GLY A 39 0.48 0.58 6.28
N ALA A 40 1.15 1.01 5.22
CA ALA A 40 0.53 1.35 3.94
C ALA A 40 1.55 1.35 2.80
N GLY A 41 1.06 1.20 1.56
CA GLY A 41 1.87 1.28 0.35
C GLY A 41 2.58 2.62 0.17
N THR A 42 1.99 3.70 0.66
CA THR A 42 2.57 5.04 0.66
C THR A 42 3.94 5.12 1.34
N PHE A 43 4.22 4.26 2.32
CA PHE A 43 5.51 4.20 3.03
C PHE A 43 6.65 3.64 2.17
N HIS A 44 6.37 3.01 1.05
CA HIS A 44 7.42 2.60 0.12
C HIS A 44 8.22 3.82 -0.39
N PRO A 45 9.57 3.80 -0.39
CA PRO A 45 10.39 4.91 -0.88
C PRO A 45 10.03 5.39 -2.30
N ALA A 46 9.53 4.48 -3.15
CA ALA A 46 9.05 4.81 -4.50
C ALA A 46 7.85 5.77 -4.51
N THR A 47 7.07 5.84 -3.45
CA THR A 47 6.01 6.83 -3.27
C THR A 47 6.50 7.99 -2.42
N THR A 48 6.88 7.76 -1.15
CA THR A 48 7.23 8.83 -0.22
C THR A 48 8.40 9.68 -0.71
N LEU A 49 9.57 9.08 -0.92
CA LEU A 49 10.78 9.85 -1.28
C LEU A 49 10.72 10.36 -2.72
N ARG A 50 10.05 9.62 -3.62
CA ARG A 50 9.92 10.03 -5.03
C ARG A 50 8.85 11.09 -5.27
N SER A 51 7.96 11.34 -4.33
CA SER A 51 7.05 12.49 -4.36
C SER A 51 7.80 13.82 -4.27
N LEU A 52 8.96 13.81 -3.61
CA LEU A 52 9.84 14.97 -3.48
C LEU A 52 10.66 15.23 -4.75
N GLY A 53 11.09 16.48 -4.90
CA GLY A 53 11.90 16.93 -6.04
C GLY A 53 11.10 17.03 -7.33
N ASN A 54 11.77 17.48 -8.41
CA ASN A 54 11.13 17.86 -9.68
C ASN A 54 11.24 16.80 -10.78
N LYS A 55 11.88 15.64 -10.53
CA LYS A 55 12.07 14.61 -11.56
C LYS A 55 10.75 13.87 -11.80
N PRO A 56 10.33 13.71 -13.06
CA PRO A 56 9.18 12.87 -13.40
C PRO A 56 9.36 11.44 -12.89
N TRP A 57 8.25 10.85 -12.45
CA TRP A 57 8.24 9.50 -11.89
C TRP A 57 6.90 8.83 -12.15
N ALA A 58 6.89 7.56 -12.52
CA ALA A 58 5.69 6.75 -12.64
C ALA A 58 6.00 5.31 -12.21
N ALA A 59 5.33 4.83 -11.17
CA ALA A 59 5.52 3.49 -10.64
C ALA A 59 4.21 2.90 -10.13
N ALA A 60 4.12 1.57 -10.14
CA ALA A 60 3.04 0.82 -9.52
C ALA A 60 3.58 -0.48 -8.92
N TYR A 61 3.00 -0.93 -7.82
CA TYR A 61 3.46 -2.13 -7.10
C TYR A 61 2.40 -2.65 -6.14
N VAL A 62 2.51 -3.91 -5.78
CA VAL A 62 1.77 -4.50 -4.65
C VAL A 62 2.61 -4.26 -3.40
N GLN A 63 1.98 -3.80 -2.30
CA GLN A 63 2.64 -3.63 -1.02
C GLN A 63 1.91 -4.40 0.07
N PRO A 64 2.53 -5.45 0.64
CA PRO A 64 2.05 -6.04 1.89
C PRO A 64 2.05 -4.97 2.99
N SER A 65 0.93 -4.81 3.66
CA SER A 65 0.74 -3.78 4.69
C SER A 65 0.31 -4.43 6.00
N ARG A 66 0.85 -3.92 7.10
CA ARG A 66 0.56 -4.42 8.44
C ARG A 66 -0.06 -3.34 9.30
N ARG A 67 -1.23 -3.67 9.88
CA ARG A 67 -1.95 -2.85 10.85
C ARG A 67 -2.29 -3.70 12.07
N PRO A 68 -1.40 -3.81 13.05
CA PRO A 68 -1.56 -4.70 14.20
C PRO A 68 -2.88 -4.51 14.96
N THR A 69 -3.36 -3.26 15.10
CA THR A 69 -4.63 -2.91 15.75
C THR A 69 -5.86 -3.46 15.01
N ASP A 70 -5.74 -3.79 13.73
CA ASP A 70 -6.82 -4.36 12.90
C ASP A 70 -6.94 -5.88 13.00
N GLY A 71 -6.13 -6.55 13.81
CA GLY A 71 -6.23 -7.98 14.05
C GLY A 71 -7.62 -8.41 14.52
N ARG A 72 -8.16 -9.48 13.94
CA ARG A 72 -9.47 -10.06 14.29
C ARG A 72 -9.43 -11.59 14.24
N TYR A 73 -8.26 -12.19 14.48
CA TYR A 73 -8.05 -13.63 14.54
C TYR A 73 -8.49 -14.40 13.28
N GLY A 74 -8.57 -13.71 12.13
CA GLY A 74 -9.07 -14.28 10.88
C GLY A 74 -10.58 -14.57 10.86
N GLU A 75 -11.34 -14.00 11.80
CA GLU A 75 -12.79 -14.22 11.94
C GLU A 75 -13.62 -13.12 11.27
N ASN A 76 -13.05 -11.92 11.09
CA ASN A 76 -13.75 -10.83 10.42
C ASN A 76 -13.74 -11.03 8.89
N PRO A 77 -14.87 -10.80 8.20
CA PRO A 77 -14.98 -11.07 6.77
C PRO A 77 -14.10 -10.20 5.87
N ASN A 78 -13.74 -8.98 6.29
CA ASN A 78 -13.06 -8.01 5.44
C ASN A 78 -11.99 -7.16 6.15
N ARG A 79 -11.67 -7.44 7.43
CA ARG A 79 -10.65 -6.72 8.19
C ARG A 79 -9.55 -7.68 8.62
N LEU A 80 -8.31 -7.36 8.24
CA LEU A 80 -7.11 -8.16 8.47
C LEU A 80 -6.01 -7.27 9.03
N GLN A 81 -5.13 -7.83 9.88
CA GLN A 81 -3.93 -7.14 10.33
C GLN A 81 -2.81 -7.14 9.28
N HIS A 82 -2.85 -8.08 8.34
CA HIS A 82 -1.93 -8.18 7.20
C HIS A 82 -2.74 -8.32 5.91
N TYR A 83 -2.62 -7.37 5.00
CA TYR A 83 -3.35 -7.29 3.74
C TYR A 83 -2.49 -6.65 2.66
N TYR A 84 -2.97 -6.62 1.43
CA TYR A 84 -2.23 -6.10 0.29
C TYR A 84 -2.87 -4.81 -0.22
N GLN A 85 -2.02 -3.83 -0.49
CA GLN A 85 -2.41 -2.65 -1.26
C GLN A 85 -1.77 -2.68 -2.62
N TYR A 86 -2.50 -2.28 -3.66
CA TYR A 86 -1.92 -1.94 -4.96
C TYR A 86 -1.71 -0.44 -4.99
N GLN A 87 -0.47 -0.03 -5.15
CA GLN A 87 -0.06 1.37 -5.09
C GLN A 87 0.33 1.87 -6.47
N VAL A 88 -0.10 3.09 -6.80
CA VAL A 88 0.30 3.80 -8.02
C VAL A 88 0.73 5.21 -7.65
N ILE A 89 1.81 5.70 -8.23
CA ILE A 89 2.28 7.07 -8.10
C ILE A 89 2.72 7.59 -9.45
N ILE A 90 2.19 8.75 -9.87
CA ILE A 90 2.56 9.42 -11.11
C ILE A 90 2.88 10.90 -10.82
N LYS A 91 4.07 11.32 -11.19
CA LYS A 91 4.57 12.69 -11.01
C LYS A 91 5.19 13.24 -12.30
N PRO A 92 4.77 14.42 -12.83
CA PRO A 92 3.60 15.16 -12.34
C PRO A 92 2.30 14.37 -12.53
N SER A 93 1.29 14.68 -11.71
CA SER A 93 -0.04 14.09 -11.90
C SER A 93 -0.58 14.45 -13.28
N PRO A 94 -1.00 13.47 -14.10
CA PRO A 94 -1.65 13.77 -15.37
C PRO A 94 -3.06 14.37 -15.12
N PRO A 95 -3.53 15.29 -15.99
CA PRO A 95 -4.88 15.86 -15.86
C PRO A 95 -5.99 14.80 -15.90
N GLU A 96 -5.77 13.68 -16.60
CA GLU A 96 -6.69 12.57 -16.77
C GLU A 96 -6.58 11.49 -15.68
N MET A 97 -5.91 11.75 -14.55
CA MET A 97 -5.64 10.75 -13.50
C MET A 97 -6.91 10.02 -13.03
N GLN A 98 -8.04 10.73 -12.89
CA GLN A 98 -9.33 10.13 -12.54
C GLN A 98 -9.83 9.17 -13.63
N ALA A 99 -9.69 9.52 -14.91
CA ALA A 99 -10.10 8.66 -16.02
C ALA A 99 -9.20 7.40 -16.10
N LEU A 100 -7.90 7.54 -15.85
CA LEU A 100 -6.97 6.42 -15.74
C LEU A 100 -7.35 5.48 -14.60
N TYR A 101 -7.70 6.04 -13.44
CA TYR A 101 -8.20 5.22 -12.32
C TYR A 101 -9.46 4.44 -12.70
N LEU A 102 -10.48 5.10 -13.23
CA LEU A 102 -11.72 4.43 -13.68
C LEU A 102 -11.45 3.36 -14.74
N GLY A 103 -10.53 3.63 -15.67
CA GLY A 103 -10.08 2.63 -16.65
C GLY A 103 -9.43 1.40 -16.01
N SER A 104 -8.73 1.58 -14.88
CA SER A 104 -8.14 0.45 -14.13
C SER A 104 -9.20 -0.42 -13.47
N LEU A 105 -10.29 0.17 -12.97
CA LEU A 105 -11.44 -0.58 -12.42
C LEU A 105 -12.11 -1.41 -13.52
N ALA A 106 -12.34 -0.82 -14.70
CA ALA A 106 -12.87 -1.56 -15.85
C ALA A 106 -11.94 -2.70 -16.28
N ALA A 107 -10.63 -2.52 -16.23
CA ALA A 107 -9.64 -3.55 -16.58
C ALA A 107 -9.68 -4.78 -15.65
N ILE A 108 -10.13 -4.62 -14.42
CA ILE A 108 -10.33 -5.72 -13.46
C ILE A 108 -11.77 -6.24 -13.43
N GLY A 109 -12.62 -5.80 -14.34
CA GLY A 109 -13.96 -6.37 -14.54
C GLY A 109 -15.10 -5.62 -13.85
N ILE A 110 -14.87 -4.41 -13.31
CA ILE A 110 -15.95 -3.56 -12.79
C ILE A 110 -16.59 -2.82 -13.95
N ASP A 111 -17.85 -3.13 -14.24
CA ASP A 111 -18.64 -2.41 -15.25
C ASP A 111 -19.14 -1.08 -14.66
N LEU A 112 -18.50 0.02 -15.05
CA LEU A 112 -18.81 1.36 -14.56
C LEU A 112 -20.24 1.83 -14.88
N ALA A 113 -20.94 1.16 -15.80
CA ALA A 113 -22.34 1.48 -16.12
C ALA A 113 -23.32 0.78 -15.16
N LEU A 114 -22.89 -0.27 -14.47
CA LEU A 114 -23.73 -1.07 -13.57
C LEU A 114 -23.48 -0.78 -12.09
N HIS A 115 -22.35 -0.11 -11.78
CA HIS A 115 -21.91 0.12 -10.41
C HIS A 115 -21.88 1.61 -10.05
N ASP A 116 -22.31 1.94 -8.84
CA ASP A 116 -22.27 3.32 -8.30
C ASP A 116 -20.87 3.63 -7.78
N ILE A 117 -20.07 4.34 -8.59
CA ILE A 117 -18.73 4.79 -8.20
C ILE A 117 -18.82 6.22 -7.71
N ARG A 118 -18.44 6.45 -6.45
CA ARG A 118 -18.44 7.77 -5.82
C ARG A 118 -17.05 8.15 -5.34
N PHE A 119 -16.68 9.40 -5.62
CA PHE A 119 -15.52 10.06 -5.05
C PHE A 119 -16.01 10.91 -3.88
N VAL A 120 -15.73 10.47 -2.66
CA VAL A 120 -16.11 11.15 -1.42
C VAL A 120 -14.88 11.90 -0.92
N GLU A 121 -14.99 13.22 -0.76
CA GLU A 121 -13.88 14.05 -0.31
C GLU A 121 -13.35 13.57 1.04
N ASP A 122 -12.07 13.28 1.09
CA ASP A 122 -11.33 12.84 2.26
C ASP A 122 -9.85 13.24 2.10
N ASP A 123 -9.49 14.36 2.71
CA ASP A 123 -8.11 14.84 2.70
C ASP A 123 -7.23 13.88 3.50
N TRP A 124 -6.32 13.25 2.79
CA TRP A 124 -5.41 12.27 3.37
C TRP A 124 -4.26 12.95 4.10
N GLU A 125 -3.92 12.42 5.29
CA GLU A 125 -2.74 12.84 6.02
C GLU A 125 -2.02 11.65 6.69
N SER A 126 -0.72 11.82 6.88
CA SER A 126 0.13 10.89 7.63
C SER A 126 1.11 11.68 8.49
N PRO A 127 0.85 11.80 9.80
CA PRO A 127 1.77 12.47 10.72
C PRO A 127 3.17 11.85 10.72
N THR A 128 3.28 10.51 10.64
CA THR A 128 4.55 9.78 10.58
C THR A 128 5.42 10.21 9.40
N LEU A 129 4.80 10.48 8.24
CA LEU A 129 5.50 10.91 7.03
C LEU A 129 5.61 12.44 6.93
N GLY A 130 5.01 13.20 7.84
CA GLY A 130 4.85 14.65 7.69
C GLY A 130 4.20 15.00 6.36
N ALA A 131 3.21 14.20 5.95
CA ALA A 131 2.62 14.25 4.61
C ALA A 131 1.12 14.51 4.67
N TRP A 132 0.61 15.23 3.66
CA TRP A 132 -0.82 15.39 3.42
C TRP A 132 -1.10 15.64 1.95
N GLY A 133 -2.35 15.43 1.55
CA GLY A 133 -2.80 15.67 0.18
C GLY A 133 -4.31 15.82 0.09
N LEU A 134 -4.74 16.54 -0.95
CA LEU A 134 -6.16 16.60 -1.32
C LEU A 134 -6.58 15.21 -1.81
N GLY A 135 -7.64 14.66 -1.25
CA GLY A 135 -7.98 13.28 -1.51
C GLY A 135 -9.46 12.96 -1.56
N TRP A 136 -9.71 11.76 -1.99
CA TRP A 136 -11.03 11.15 -2.05
C TRP A 136 -10.96 9.68 -1.69
N GLU A 137 -11.83 9.23 -0.81
CA GLU A 137 -12.19 7.81 -0.78
C GLU A 137 -13.01 7.48 -2.03
N VAL A 138 -12.67 6.41 -2.72
CA VAL A 138 -13.47 5.93 -3.83
C VAL A 138 -14.31 4.75 -3.38
N TRP A 139 -15.61 4.92 -3.47
CA TRP A 139 -16.61 3.95 -3.04
C TRP A 139 -17.24 3.28 -4.25
N CYS A 140 -17.41 1.96 -4.19
CA CYS A 140 -18.12 1.16 -5.15
C CYS A 140 -19.33 0.52 -4.45
N ASP A 141 -20.55 0.88 -4.85
CA ASP A 141 -21.81 0.40 -4.28
C ASP A 141 -21.88 0.47 -2.74
N GLY A 142 -21.30 1.53 -2.17
CA GLY A 142 -21.31 1.75 -0.73
C GLY A 142 -20.16 1.11 0.05
N MET A 143 -19.17 0.52 -0.62
CA MET A 143 -17.93 0.03 -0.02
C MET A 143 -16.74 0.85 -0.52
N GLU A 144 -15.92 1.38 0.39
CA GLU A 144 -14.64 2.00 0.06
C GLU A 144 -13.69 0.94 -0.52
N VAL A 145 -13.19 1.20 -1.74
CA VAL A 145 -12.29 0.29 -2.47
C VAL A 145 -10.91 0.86 -2.71
N SER A 146 -10.76 2.19 -2.68
CA SER A 146 -9.48 2.87 -2.95
C SER A 146 -9.44 4.24 -2.30
N GLN A 147 -8.21 4.70 -2.05
CA GLN A 147 -7.89 6.10 -1.76
C GLN A 147 -7.23 6.73 -2.98
N PHE A 148 -7.64 7.94 -3.34
CA PHE A 148 -7.10 8.74 -4.43
C PHE A 148 -6.60 10.08 -3.87
N THR A 149 -5.31 10.39 -4.03
CA THR A 149 -4.67 11.54 -3.37
C THR A 149 -3.79 12.33 -4.34
N TYR A 150 -3.87 13.66 -4.26
CA TYR A 150 -2.91 14.58 -4.84
C TYR A 150 -1.98 15.10 -3.74
N PHE A 151 -0.75 14.62 -3.67
CA PHE A 151 0.20 15.01 -2.63
C PHE A 151 0.53 16.49 -2.70
N GLN A 152 0.29 17.17 -1.57
CA GLN A 152 0.65 18.57 -1.39
C GLN A 152 1.98 18.71 -0.65
N GLN A 153 2.23 17.83 0.33
CA GLN A 153 3.40 17.90 1.17
C GLN A 153 3.88 16.50 1.59
N VAL A 154 5.18 16.30 1.69
CA VAL A 154 5.82 15.09 2.22
C VAL A 154 7.06 15.52 3.01
N GLY A 155 7.22 14.99 4.24
CA GLY A 155 8.32 15.37 5.13
C GLY A 155 8.35 16.87 5.47
N GLY A 156 7.19 17.53 5.51
CA GLY A 156 7.09 18.97 5.70
C GLY A 156 7.48 19.81 4.48
N HIS A 157 7.82 19.19 3.34
CA HIS A 157 8.21 19.88 2.10
C HIS A 157 7.11 19.82 1.05
N ASP A 158 6.84 20.97 0.39
CA ASP A 158 5.88 21.04 -0.71
C ASP A 158 6.26 20.12 -1.87
N CYS A 159 5.28 19.40 -2.39
CA CYS A 159 5.44 18.57 -3.59
C CYS A 159 5.28 19.43 -4.86
N LYS A 160 6.38 19.69 -5.55
CA LYS A 160 6.39 20.46 -6.78
C LYS A 160 7.24 19.74 -7.85
N PRO A 161 6.61 19.20 -8.91
CA PRO A 161 5.17 19.19 -9.20
C PRO A 161 4.40 18.23 -8.27
N VAL A 162 3.08 18.47 -8.15
CA VAL A 162 2.14 17.58 -7.43
C VAL A 162 2.10 16.22 -8.12
N SER A 163 2.09 15.14 -7.34
CA SER A 163 1.89 13.78 -7.81
C SER A 163 0.47 13.30 -7.54
N GLY A 164 -0.07 12.46 -8.40
CA GLY A 164 -1.28 11.68 -8.15
C GLY A 164 -0.91 10.31 -7.61
N GLU A 165 -1.55 9.92 -6.53
CA GLU A 165 -1.41 8.62 -5.89
C GLU A 165 -2.74 7.88 -5.89
N LEU A 166 -2.69 6.56 -6.09
CA LEU A 166 -3.83 5.66 -5.94
C LEU A 166 -3.43 4.51 -5.04
N THR A 167 -4.26 4.24 -4.03
CA THR A 167 -4.08 3.11 -3.12
C THR A 167 -5.32 2.24 -3.16
N TYR A 168 -5.23 1.07 -3.77
CA TYR A 168 -6.33 0.10 -3.84
C TYR A 168 -6.22 -0.87 -2.66
N GLY A 169 -7.32 -1.05 -1.91
CA GLY A 169 -7.45 -2.14 -0.95
C GLY A 169 -7.76 -3.44 -1.69
N LEU A 170 -6.72 -4.24 -1.97
CA LEU A 170 -6.84 -5.38 -2.91
C LEU A 170 -7.86 -6.42 -2.45
N GLU A 171 -7.92 -6.74 -1.16
CA GLU A 171 -8.85 -7.75 -0.65
C GLU A 171 -10.30 -7.31 -0.79
N ARG A 172 -10.64 -6.08 -0.37
CA ARG A 172 -12.00 -5.55 -0.51
C ARG A 172 -12.42 -5.47 -1.97
N LEU A 173 -11.53 -4.95 -2.81
CA LEU A 173 -11.75 -4.85 -4.24
C LEU A 173 -11.97 -6.23 -4.89
N ALA A 174 -11.13 -7.20 -4.53
CA ALA A 174 -11.24 -8.56 -5.04
C ALA A 174 -12.48 -9.30 -4.54
N MET A 175 -12.85 -9.14 -3.28
CA MET A 175 -14.12 -9.67 -2.74
C MET A 175 -15.31 -9.17 -3.55
N TYR A 176 -15.31 -7.87 -3.86
CA TYR A 176 -16.35 -7.25 -4.65
C TYR A 176 -16.40 -7.84 -6.08
N VAL A 177 -15.26 -7.84 -6.77
CA VAL A 177 -15.15 -8.33 -8.17
C VAL A 177 -15.48 -9.83 -8.29
N LEU A 178 -15.07 -10.62 -7.30
CA LEU A 178 -15.27 -12.08 -7.29
C LEU A 178 -16.60 -12.51 -6.67
N GLY A 179 -17.39 -11.59 -6.11
CA GLY A 179 -18.68 -11.86 -5.49
C GLY A 179 -18.61 -12.77 -4.27
N VAL A 180 -17.62 -12.56 -3.39
CA VAL A 180 -17.46 -13.35 -2.17
C VAL A 180 -17.69 -12.48 -0.92
N ASP A 181 -18.37 -13.03 0.09
CA ASP A 181 -18.75 -12.31 1.31
C ASP A 181 -17.67 -12.37 2.41
N HIS A 182 -16.70 -13.28 2.27
CA HIS A 182 -15.63 -13.44 3.26
C HIS A 182 -14.29 -13.59 2.56
N VAL A 183 -13.31 -12.78 2.96
CA VAL A 183 -11.96 -12.75 2.35
C VAL A 183 -11.29 -14.12 2.34
N MET A 184 -11.47 -14.93 3.40
CA MET A 184 -10.85 -16.25 3.52
C MET A 184 -11.40 -17.28 2.52
N ASP A 185 -12.58 -17.03 1.92
CA ASP A 185 -13.20 -17.92 0.92
C ASP A 185 -12.83 -17.53 -0.52
N MET A 186 -12.16 -16.40 -0.69
CA MET A 186 -11.77 -15.88 -2.00
C MET A 186 -10.77 -16.81 -2.69
N PRO A 187 -10.98 -17.18 -3.99
CA PRO A 187 -9.99 -17.90 -4.78
C PRO A 187 -8.69 -17.08 -4.88
N PHE A 188 -7.57 -17.65 -4.42
CA PHE A 188 -6.28 -16.98 -4.51
C PHE A 188 -5.66 -17.12 -5.91
N ASN A 189 -5.64 -18.32 -6.45
CA ASN A 189 -5.22 -18.62 -7.82
C ASN A 189 -6.41 -19.15 -8.65
N ASP A 190 -6.17 -19.51 -9.92
CA ASP A 190 -7.22 -20.04 -10.80
C ASP A 190 -7.93 -21.25 -10.15
N PRO A 191 -9.26 -21.18 -9.94
CA PRO A 191 -10.04 -22.29 -9.35
C PRO A 191 -9.97 -23.58 -10.17
N GLN A 192 -9.57 -23.52 -11.43
CA GLN A 192 -9.38 -24.70 -12.30
C GLN A 192 -7.95 -25.24 -12.27
N SER A 193 -7.06 -24.62 -11.46
CA SER A 193 -5.69 -25.13 -11.28
C SER A 193 -5.71 -26.51 -10.62
N PRO A 194 -4.75 -27.41 -10.94
CA PRO A 194 -4.58 -28.70 -10.23
C PRO A 194 -4.40 -28.53 -8.72
N ILE A 195 -3.88 -27.39 -8.26
CA ILE A 195 -3.78 -26.99 -6.87
C ILE A 195 -4.48 -25.64 -6.76
N ALA A 196 -5.80 -25.66 -6.57
CA ALA A 196 -6.59 -24.48 -6.30
C ALA A 196 -6.48 -24.11 -4.82
N LEU A 197 -6.11 -22.86 -4.53
CA LEU A 197 -5.93 -22.33 -3.19
C LEU A 197 -6.94 -21.19 -2.96
N ARG A 198 -7.46 -21.13 -1.74
CA ARG A 198 -8.20 -19.97 -1.25
C ARG A 198 -7.28 -19.04 -0.45
N TYR A 199 -7.67 -17.80 -0.27
CA TYR A 199 -6.97 -16.84 0.57
C TYR A 199 -6.78 -17.38 2.01
N GLY A 200 -7.80 -18.03 2.56
CA GLY A 200 -7.77 -18.64 3.88
C GLY A 200 -6.78 -19.80 4.02
N ASP A 201 -6.52 -20.56 2.95
CA ASP A 201 -5.55 -21.66 2.98
C ASP A 201 -4.12 -21.13 3.20
N ILE A 202 -3.87 -19.88 2.80
CA ILE A 202 -2.56 -19.23 2.90
C ILE A 202 -2.46 -18.39 4.19
N PHE A 203 -3.49 -17.61 4.54
CA PHE A 203 -3.36 -16.52 5.50
C PHE A 203 -4.16 -16.69 6.81
N ARG A 204 -5.12 -17.62 6.92
CA ARG A 204 -5.95 -17.75 8.12
C ARG A 204 -5.12 -18.03 9.38
N GLN A 205 -4.19 -18.97 9.30
CA GLN A 205 -3.32 -19.30 10.43
C GLN A 205 -2.46 -18.09 10.83
N THR A 206 -1.89 -17.41 9.84
CA THR A 206 -1.07 -16.19 10.05
C THR A 206 -1.87 -15.11 10.77
N GLU A 207 -3.12 -14.83 10.34
CA GLU A 207 -3.99 -13.86 11.00
C GLU A 207 -4.31 -14.24 12.46
N GLN A 208 -4.54 -15.52 12.74
CA GLN A 208 -4.79 -16.01 14.10
C GLN A 208 -3.57 -15.84 15.00
N GLU A 209 -2.40 -16.23 14.51
CA GLU A 209 -1.16 -16.19 15.28
C GLU A 209 -0.70 -14.76 15.54
N TYR A 210 -0.68 -13.91 14.52
CA TYR A 210 -0.29 -12.50 14.69
C TYR A 210 -1.29 -11.71 15.54
N SER A 211 -2.61 -11.97 15.45
CA SER A 211 -3.57 -11.33 16.35
C SER A 211 -3.27 -11.67 17.80
N ARG A 212 -3.01 -12.95 18.10
CA ARG A 212 -2.63 -13.37 19.46
C ARG A 212 -1.32 -12.76 19.91
N TRP A 213 -0.32 -12.77 19.03
CA TRP A 213 0.96 -12.17 19.36
C TRP A 213 0.83 -10.68 19.63
N ASN A 214 0.17 -9.93 18.74
CA ASN A 214 -0.01 -8.50 18.87
C ASN A 214 -0.75 -8.10 20.15
N PHE A 215 -1.85 -8.80 20.49
CA PHE A 215 -2.73 -8.41 21.60
C PHE A 215 -2.38 -9.05 22.95
N ASP A 216 -1.81 -10.25 22.95
CA ASP A 216 -1.68 -11.03 24.16
C ASP A 216 -0.22 -11.34 24.57
N GLN A 217 0.71 -11.46 23.61
CA GLN A 217 2.02 -12.06 23.86
C GLN A 217 3.21 -11.14 23.61
N ALA A 218 3.06 -10.06 22.83
CA ALA A 218 4.17 -9.18 22.52
C ALA A 218 4.78 -8.58 23.80
N ASP A 219 6.09 -8.65 23.91
CA ASP A 219 6.84 -8.06 25.03
C ASP A 219 7.01 -6.56 24.81
N THR A 220 6.22 -5.76 25.53
CA THR A 220 6.21 -4.31 25.41
C THR A 220 7.54 -3.65 25.79
N ALA A 221 8.27 -4.21 26.76
CA ALA A 221 9.56 -3.66 27.16
C ALA A 221 10.60 -3.86 26.05
N MET A 222 10.60 -5.05 25.44
CA MET A 222 11.49 -5.33 24.31
C MET A 222 11.11 -4.48 23.08
N LEU A 223 9.83 -4.35 22.78
CA LEU A 223 9.37 -3.52 21.66
C LEU A 223 9.75 -2.05 21.83
N LEU A 224 9.63 -1.51 23.08
CA LEU A 224 10.03 -0.13 23.37
C LEU A 224 11.54 0.05 23.20
N THR A 225 12.35 -0.89 23.68
CA THR A 225 13.81 -0.84 23.48
C THR A 225 14.17 -0.84 22.00
N HIS A 226 13.55 -1.71 21.20
CA HIS A 226 13.81 -1.75 19.75
C HIS A 226 13.35 -0.47 19.04
N PHE A 227 12.25 0.14 19.51
CA PHE A 227 11.79 1.44 19.01
C PHE A 227 12.83 2.53 19.25
N GLU A 228 13.30 2.65 20.49
CA GLU A 228 14.34 3.61 20.90
C GLU A 228 15.65 3.38 20.13
N ASP A 229 16.07 2.13 19.94
CA ASP A 229 17.26 1.77 19.15
C ASP A 229 17.11 2.21 17.68
N ALA A 230 15.94 2.02 17.08
CA ALA A 230 15.69 2.42 15.69
C ALA A 230 15.68 3.95 15.53
N GLU A 231 15.09 4.70 16.47
CA GLU A 231 15.15 6.16 16.49
C GLU A 231 16.58 6.67 16.63
N ALA A 232 17.33 6.13 17.61
CA ALA A 232 18.72 6.52 17.84
C ALA A 232 19.62 6.23 16.63
N GLU A 233 19.43 5.09 15.96
CA GLU A 233 20.18 4.75 14.75
C GLU A 233 19.81 5.65 13.57
N CYS A 234 18.52 6.01 13.40
CA CYS A 234 18.08 6.97 12.41
C CYS A 234 18.80 8.32 12.58
N ASP A 235 18.79 8.87 13.80
CA ASP A 235 19.46 10.14 14.13
C ASP A 235 20.97 10.05 13.90
N ARG A 236 21.61 8.97 14.33
CA ARG A 236 23.03 8.73 14.11
C ARG A 236 23.40 8.74 12.62
N ILE A 237 22.60 8.09 11.77
CA ILE A 237 22.83 8.04 10.32
C ILE A 237 22.70 9.43 9.69
N LEU A 238 21.69 10.21 10.09
CA LEU A 238 21.45 11.55 9.55
C LEU A 238 22.51 12.57 9.97
N THR A 239 23.10 12.39 11.15
CA THR A 239 24.11 13.30 11.71
C THR A 239 25.56 12.86 11.44
N ALA A 240 25.77 11.69 10.84
CA ALA A 240 27.11 11.18 10.55
C ALA A 240 27.84 12.07 9.54
N PRO A 241 29.05 12.56 9.85
CA PRO A 241 29.82 13.42 8.97
C PRO A 241 30.49 12.61 7.86
N LEU A 242 29.74 12.31 6.80
CA LEU A 242 30.25 11.57 5.65
C LEU A 242 30.53 12.49 4.47
N GLN A 243 31.60 12.18 3.73
CA GLN A 243 31.98 12.88 2.52
C GLN A 243 32.24 11.89 1.38
N ASP A 244 31.90 12.27 0.17
CA ASP A 244 32.27 11.53 -1.04
C ASP A 244 33.74 11.74 -1.41
N ALA A 245 34.21 11.05 -2.45
CA ALA A 245 35.59 11.17 -2.92
C ALA A 245 35.97 12.59 -3.39
N ALA A 246 34.99 13.46 -3.61
CA ALA A 246 35.18 14.87 -3.97
C ALA A 246 35.08 15.82 -2.74
N GLY A 247 34.93 15.27 -1.52
CA GLY A 247 34.81 16.06 -0.29
C GLY A 247 33.43 16.69 -0.09
N ARG A 248 32.40 16.26 -0.81
CA ARG A 248 31.04 16.76 -0.67
C ARG A 248 30.32 15.97 0.42
N GLU A 249 29.57 16.65 1.25
CA GLU A 249 28.74 16.02 2.27
C GLU A 249 27.73 15.03 1.65
N ILE A 250 27.63 13.84 2.24
CA ILE A 250 26.70 12.78 1.87
C ILE A 250 25.75 12.54 3.03
N ILE A 251 24.44 12.57 2.75
CA ILE A 251 23.40 12.13 3.67
C ILE A 251 22.89 10.77 3.21
N MET A 252 22.93 9.77 4.10
CA MET A 252 22.42 8.42 3.82
C MET A 252 20.91 8.35 4.06
N ALA A 253 20.11 9.01 3.20
CA ALA A 253 18.68 9.15 3.39
C ALA A 253 17.93 7.80 3.40
N HIS A 254 18.30 6.86 2.52
CA HIS A 254 17.62 5.56 2.46
C HIS A 254 17.84 4.70 3.71
N PRO A 255 19.07 4.46 4.21
CA PRO A 255 19.26 3.75 5.48
C PRO A 255 18.61 4.43 6.68
N ALA A 256 18.60 5.77 6.73
CA ALA A 256 17.90 6.50 7.78
C ALA A 256 16.39 6.31 7.68
N TYR A 257 15.84 6.35 6.47
CA TYR A 257 14.43 6.09 6.22
C TYR A 257 14.02 4.67 6.65
N ASP A 258 14.85 3.65 6.39
CA ASP A 258 14.60 2.28 6.85
C ASP A 258 14.50 2.20 8.37
N GLN A 259 15.33 2.95 9.13
CA GLN A 259 15.22 2.99 10.59
C GLN A 259 13.94 3.70 11.05
N CYS A 260 13.57 4.80 10.40
CA CYS A 260 12.29 5.48 10.64
C CYS A 260 11.08 4.53 10.43
N ILE A 261 11.10 3.73 9.36
CA ILE A 261 10.06 2.74 9.09
C ILE A 261 10.02 1.63 10.14
N LYS A 262 11.18 1.15 10.60
CA LYS A 262 11.25 0.19 11.73
C LYS A 262 10.62 0.77 12.99
N ALA A 263 10.97 2.01 13.35
CA ALA A 263 10.38 2.69 14.51
C ALA A 263 8.85 2.81 14.36
N SER A 264 8.36 3.20 13.18
CA SER A 264 6.91 3.26 12.88
C SER A 264 6.21 1.92 13.07
N HIS A 265 6.81 0.82 12.58
CA HIS A 265 6.23 -0.51 12.77
C HIS A 265 6.20 -0.93 14.24
N LEU A 266 7.30 -0.70 14.97
CA LEU A 266 7.39 -1.00 16.40
C LEU A 266 6.39 -0.18 17.22
N PHE A 267 6.19 1.09 16.87
CA PHE A 267 5.15 1.91 17.47
C PHE A 267 3.74 1.32 17.23
N ASN A 268 3.44 0.88 16.01
CA ASN A 268 2.15 0.26 15.69
C ASN A 268 1.91 -1.05 16.48
N LEU A 269 2.97 -1.80 16.78
CA LEU A 269 2.91 -2.98 17.65
C LEU A 269 2.64 -2.59 19.10
N LEU A 270 3.29 -1.54 19.61
CA LEU A 270 3.06 -1.00 20.95
C LEU A 270 1.64 -0.45 21.10
N ASP A 271 1.14 0.25 20.08
CA ASP A 271 -0.23 0.80 20.06
C ASP A 271 -1.30 -0.31 20.07
N ALA A 272 -1.02 -1.46 19.48
CA ALA A 272 -1.91 -2.60 19.46
C ALA A 272 -1.91 -3.39 20.79
N ARG A 273 -0.84 -3.32 21.59
CA ARG A 273 -0.63 -4.11 22.81
C ARG A 273 -1.09 -3.35 24.05
#